data_de7cace3b695c049a64d6a48861e66db
#
_entry.id   de7cace3b695c049a64d6a48861e66db
#
_cell.length_a   1.000
_cell.length_b   1.000
_cell.length_c   1.000
_cell.angle_alpha   90.00
_cell.angle_beta   90.00
_cell.angle_gamma   90.00
#
_symmetry.space_group_name_H-M   'P 1'
#
loop_
_entity.id
_entity.type
_entity.pdbx_description
1 polymer ?
#
loop_
_entity_poly.entity_id
_entity_poly.type
_entity_poly.pdbx_seq_one_letter_code
_entity_poly.pdbx_strand_id
1 'polypeptide(L)'
;MTDEAGKPSTNRDRGQINRRHFLAGTGALAWSLTVVKPELLRGTQANSRIALGMIGCGVRGTWIADLFVKHGGYEVVAAADYFQDRVDAFGEKFRVDSARRYTGLSGYRKLLDGKVDAVVIEGPPYFHPEHAAAGVDAGAHVFLAKPIAVDVPGCRSVEASGRQASAKKLCFLVDFQTRTDPLYREAVKRVQNGDIGRIICGEATYITGEGFGRQVSDLRADPTNPERRLRAWGLDRALSGDVITEQNIHAVDVATWILDAQPVHAYGDGGRGARTLGDCWDHFSVIYTFPGDVLVTFCSKQLGEGWDDILCRMYGVEGTVDTHYSEDVSIRGKTPFAGGKATNLYANGAVRNIADFYNNITAGRFANETVPPSVRSNLTTILGRTAAYHHRDVTWDEMMKADERLVPKLEGLKA
;
A
#
# COMPACT_ATOMS: atom_id res chain seq x y z
N MET A 1 59.23 -39.18 -30.26
CA MET A 1 58.97 -40.36 -29.41
C MET A 1 57.67 -40.03 -28.69
N THR A 2 56.52 -40.35 -29.27
CA THR A 2 55.70 -41.57 -29.02
C THR A 2 55.21 -41.57 -27.57
N ASP A 3 53.92 -41.61 -27.17
CA ASP A 3 52.72 -42.26 -27.70
C ASP A 3 51.50 -41.67 -26.98
N GLU A 4 50.47 -41.41 -27.61
CA GLU A 4 49.16 -42.08 -27.75
C GLU A 4 48.45 -42.57 -26.47
N ALA A 5 47.20 -42.24 -26.45
CA ALA A 5 45.99 -42.98 -26.12
C ALA A 5 45.26 -42.46 -24.85
N GLY A 6 44.03 -42.10 -24.97
CA GLY A 6 42.80 -42.78 -24.93
C GLY A 6 41.68 -41.89 -24.39
N LYS A 7 40.74 -41.52 -25.21
CA LYS A 7 39.44 -41.02 -24.76
C LYS A 7 38.53 -42.21 -24.39
N PRO A 8 37.68 -42.06 -23.39
CA PRO A 8 36.39 -42.70 -23.41
C PRO A 8 35.25 -41.68 -23.60
N SER A 9 34.45 -41.91 -24.61
CA SER A 9 33.14 -41.33 -24.82
C SER A 9 32.18 -41.79 -23.71
N THR A 10 31.54 -40.85 -23.03
CA THR A 10 30.34 -41.16 -22.29
C THR A 10 29.18 -40.39 -22.86
N ASN A 11 28.33 -41.17 -23.50
CA ASN A 11 26.97 -40.89 -23.94
C ASN A 11 26.16 -40.46 -22.73
N ARG A 12 25.67 -39.22 -22.69
CA ARG A 12 24.66 -38.79 -21.68
C ARG A 12 23.29 -38.94 -22.30
N ASP A 13 22.68 -40.03 -21.97
CA ASP A 13 21.26 -40.27 -22.14
C ASP A 13 20.47 -39.14 -21.47
N ARG A 14 19.72 -38.37 -22.29
CA ARG A 14 18.73 -37.43 -21.81
C ARG A 14 17.47 -38.20 -21.45
N GLY A 15 17.36 -38.62 -20.19
CA GLY A 15 16.14 -39.16 -19.65
C GLY A 15 15.03 -38.09 -19.67
N GLN A 16 14.06 -38.29 -20.56
CA GLN A 16 12.79 -37.55 -20.52
C GLN A 16 12.07 -37.87 -19.23
N ILE A 17 11.91 -36.88 -18.35
CA ILE A 17 11.11 -37.00 -17.15
C ILE A 17 9.63 -37.03 -17.57
N ASN A 18 9.02 -38.21 -17.46
CA ASN A 18 7.62 -38.47 -17.79
C ASN A 18 6.72 -37.79 -16.72
N ARG A 19 5.77 -36.95 -17.16
CA ARG A 19 4.83 -36.18 -16.33
C ARG A 19 4.03 -36.96 -15.29
N ARG A 20 4.06 -38.29 -15.35
CA ARG A 20 3.29 -39.18 -14.44
C ARG A 20 4.01 -39.55 -13.14
N HIS A 21 5.31 -39.26 -12.97
CA HIS A 21 6.07 -39.58 -11.74
C HIS A 21 6.35 -38.36 -10.84
N PHE A 22 5.87 -37.17 -11.21
CA PHE A 22 6.02 -35.98 -10.38
C PHE A 22 4.92 -35.84 -9.29
N LEU A 23 3.91 -36.68 -9.29
CA LEU A 23 2.76 -36.59 -8.37
C LEU A 23 2.78 -37.59 -7.19
N ALA A 24 3.89 -38.27 -6.95
CA ALA A 24 3.94 -39.33 -5.93
C ALA A 24 4.98 -39.13 -4.82
N GLY A 25 5.40 -37.91 -4.51
CA GLY A 25 6.49 -37.73 -3.53
C GLY A 25 6.57 -36.43 -2.74
N THR A 26 5.49 -35.67 -2.63
CA THR A 26 5.48 -34.51 -1.71
C THR A 26 4.22 -34.58 -0.85
N GLY A 27 4.41 -34.85 0.45
CA GLY A 27 3.38 -34.66 1.47
C GLY A 27 2.99 -33.18 1.49
N ALA A 28 2.01 -32.84 0.68
CA ALA A 28 1.45 -31.51 0.62
C ALA A 28 0.64 -31.29 1.90
N LEU A 29 1.10 -30.39 2.77
CA LEU A 29 0.22 -29.63 3.61
C LEU A 29 -0.63 -28.77 2.66
N ALA A 30 -1.71 -29.34 2.17
CA ALA A 30 -2.74 -28.62 1.47
C ALA A 30 -3.41 -27.69 2.48
N TRP A 31 -2.94 -26.46 2.55
CA TRP A 31 -3.74 -25.35 3.06
C TRP A 31 -4.87 -25.16 2.05
N SER A 32 -5.99 -25.86 2.29
CA SER A 32 -7.24 -25.61 1.58
C SER A 32 -7.59 -24.14 1.84
N LEU A 33 -7.39 -23.30 0.83
CA LEU A 33 -8.15 -22.07 0.68
C LEU A 33 -9.62 -22.52 0.60
N THR A 34 -10.29 -22.54 1.75
CA THR A 34 -11.73 -22.64 1.80
C THR A 34 -12.26 -21.33 1.23
N VAL A 35 -12.29 -21.21 -0.08
CA VAL A 35 -13.20 -20.28 -0.74
C VAL A 35 -14.58 -20.82 -0.39
N VAL A 36 -15.16 -20.31 0.69
CA VAL A 36 -16.56 -20.58 1.03
C VAL A 36 -17.35 -20.01 -0.14
N LYS A 37 -17.88 -20.89 -0.98
CA LYS A 37 -18.79 -20.48 -2.05
C LYS A 37 -19.96 -19.75 -1.37
N PRO A 38 -20.40 -18.58 -1.88
CA PRO A 38 -21.51 -17.81 -1.29
C PRO A 38 -22.83 -18.60 -1.16
N GLU A 39 -22.93 -19.73 -1.85
CA GLU A 39 -24.14 -20.57 -1.93
C GLU A 39 -24.45 -21.37 -0.65
N LEU A 40 -23.58 -21.39 0.37
CA LEU A 40 -23.78 -22.19 1.60
C LEU A 40 -24.34 -21.41 2.79
N LEU A 41 -24.57 -20.11 2.66
CA LEU A 41 -25.23 -19.31 3.71
C LEU A 41 -26.73 -19.14 3.38
N ARG A 42 -27.53 -20.13 3.72
CA ARG A 42 -28.99 -20.04 3.66
C ARG A 42 -29.52 -19.23 4.85
N GLY A 43 -29.64 -17.92 4.64
CA GLY A 43 -30.31 -16.99 5.53
C GLY A 43 -30.64 -15.72 4.76
N THR A 44 -31.82 -15.17 4.91
CA THR A 44 -32.41 -14.06 4.14
C THR A 44 -31.63 -12.73 4.12
N GLN A 45 -30.49 -12.60 4.82
CA GLN A 45 -29.55 -11.47 4.72
C GLN A 45 -28.27 -11.84 3.95
N ALA A 46 -27.97 -13.11 3.69
CA ALA A 46 -26.71 -13.58 3.08
C ALA A 46 -26.68 -13.49 1.54
N ASN A 47 -27.75 -13.07 0.89
CA ASN A 47 -27.87 -12.99 -0.56
C ASN A 47 -27.76 -11.56 -1.12
N SER A 48 -27.63 -10.53 -0.29
CA SER A 48 -27.41 -9.15 -0.75
C SER A 48 -25.92 -8.86 -0.84
N ARG A 49 -25.45 -8.49 -2.03
CA ARG A 49 -24.09 -7.97 -2.22
C ARG A 49 -23.94 -6.66 -1.43
N ILE A 50 -22.73 -6.41 -0.92
CA ILE A 50 -22.37 -5.13 -0.30
C ILE A 50 -22.38 -4.06 -1.40
N ALA A 51 -23.24 -3.05 -1.26
CA ALA A 51 -23.36 -1.93 -2.19
C ALA A 51 -22.17 -0.97 -2.03
N LEU A 52 -21.30 -0.89 -3.02
CA LEU A 52 -20.09 -0.07 -2.99
C LEU A 52 -20.28 1.28 -3.69
N GLY A 53 -19.84 2.36 -3.03
CA GLY A 53 -19.53 3.64 -3.66
C GLY A 53 -18.03 3.75 -3.92
N MET A 54 -17.64 4.07 -5.16
CA MET A 54 -16.24 4.31 -5.51
C MET A 54 -15.93 5.80 -5.50
N ILE A 55 -14.92 6.21 -4.75
CA ILE A 55 -14.38 7.59 -4.72
C ILE A 55 -12.97 7.56 -5.29
N GLY A 56 -12.80 8.13 -6.49
CA GLY A 56 -11.58 8.01 -7.29
C GLY A 56 -11.68 6.94 -8.37
N CYS A 57 -12.03 7.35 -9.59
CA CYS A 57 -12.30 6.50 -10.75
C CYS A 57 -11.11 6.43 -11.73
N GLY A 58 -9.91 6.75 -11.25
CA GLY A 58 -8.68 6.68 -12.04
C GLY A 58 -8.23 5.24 -12.34
N VAL A 59 -6.99 5.11 -12.83
CA VAL A 59 -6.41 3.78 -13.20
C VAL A 59 -6.47 2.80 -12.03
N ARG A 60 -6.00 3.22 -10.82
CA ARG A 60 -6.00 2.34 -9.65
C ARG A 60 -7.44 2.05 -9.18
N GLY A 61 -8.30 3.07 -9.07
CA GLY A 61 -9.68 2.85 -8.63
C GLY A 61 -10.46 1.92 -9.56
N THR A 62 -10.27 2.05 -10.87
CA THR A 62 -10.87 1.13 -11.86
C THR A 62 -10.34 -0.31 -11.70
N TRP A 63 -9.04 -0.47 -11.46
CA TRP A 63 -8.44 -1.78 -11.25
C TRP A 63 -8.91 -2.43 -9.94
N ILE A 64 -8.97 -1.68 -8.83
CA ILE A 64 -9.49 -2.16 -7.55
C ILE A 64 -10.96 -2.56 -7.65
N ALA A 65 -11.79 -1.75 -8.33
CA ALA A 65 -13.20 -2.08 -8.56
C ALA A 65 -13.37 -3.40 -9.33
N ASP A 66 -12.52 -3.68 -10.32
CA ASP A 66 -12.51 -4.99 -11.00
C ASP A 66 -12.27 -6.15 -10.01
N LEU A 67 -11.40 -5.97 -9.02
CA LEU A 67 -11.13 -7.00 -8.01
C LEU A 67 -12.30 -7.17 -7.04
N PHE A 68 -12.97 -6.08 -6.63
CA PHE A 68 -14.20 -6.15 -5.83
C PHE A 68 -15.31 -6.90 -6.58
N VAL A 69 -15.52 -6.58 -7.85
CA VAL A 69 -16.52 -7.29 -8.68
C VAL A 69 -16.18 -8.77 -8.85
N LYS A 70 -14.89 -9.09 -9.09
CA LYS A 70 -14.41 -10.48 -9.19
C LYS A 70 -14.58 -11.28 -7.91
N HIS A 71 -14.55 -10.65 -6.75
CA HIS A 71 -14.81 -11.29 -5.46
C HIS A 71 -16.25 -11.84 -5.39
N GLY A 72 -17.21 -11.20 -6.06
CA GLY A 72 -18.61 -11.63 -6.15
C GLY A 72 -19.51 -11.24 -4.98
N GLY A 73 -18.95 -10.81 -3.85
CA GLY A 73 -19.69 -10.36 -2.66
C GLY A 73 -20.06 -8.87 -2.68
N TYR A 74 -19.72 -8.15 -3.75
CA TYR A 74 -19.91 -6.71 -3.86
C TYR A 74 -20.60 -6.31 -5.16
N GLU A 75 -21.23 -5.14 -5.15
CA GLU A 75 -21.80 -4.50 -6.32
C GLU A 75 -21.45 -3.00 -6.32
N VAL A 76 -20.86 -2.51 -7.41
CA VAL A 76 -20.53 -1.10 -7.57
C VAL A 76 -21.81 -0.36 -7.99
N VAL A 77 -22.34 0.47 -7.10
CA VAL A 77 -23.63 1.13 -7.31
C VAL A 77 -23.55 2.65 -7.47
N ALA A 78 -22.40 3.26 -7.14
CA ALA A 78 -22.19 4.70 -7.26
C ALA A 78 -20.71 5.00 -7.52
N ALA A 79 -20.42 6.14 -8.17
CA ALA A 79 -19.07 6.57 -8.48
C ALA A 79 -18.91 8.08 -8.33
N ALA A 80 -17.76 8.53 -7.81
CA ALA A 80 -17.37 9.92 -7.70
C ALA A 80 -15.89 10.12 -8.09
N ASP A 81 -15.63 11.09 -8.94
CA ASP A 81 -14.28 11.59 -9.26
C ASP A 81 -14.40 13.08 -9.59
N TYR A 82 -13.31 13.80 -9.51
CA TYR A 82 -13.31 15.19 -9.96
C TYR A 82 -13.60 15.30 -11.47
N PHE A 83 -13.05 14.39 -12.27
CA PHE A 83 -13.07 14.43 -13.72
C PHE A 83 -14.26 13.67 -14.31
N GLN A 84 -15.06 14.37 -15.15
CA GLN A 84 -16.22 13.77 -15.81
C GLN A 84 -15.84 12.58 -16.68
N ASP A 85 -14.76 12.70 -17.47
CA ASP A 85 -14.27 11.63 -18.34
C ASP A 85 -13.94 10.34 -17.56
N ARG A 86 -13.40 10.45 -16.33
CA ARG A 86 -13.11 9.31 -15.46
C ARG A 86 -14.37 8.66 -14.89
N VAL A 87 -15.30 9.49 -14.42
CA VAL A 87 -16.58 8.99 -13.87
C VAL A 87 -17.41 8.29 -14.95
N ASP A 88 -17.47 8.85 -16.17
CA ASP A 88 -18.24 8.27 -17.26
C ASP A 88 -17.64 6.93 -17.72
N ALA A 89 -16.34 6.90 -18.00
CA ALA A 89 -15.64 5.66 -18.38
C ALA A 89 -15.77 4.56 -17.30
N PHE A 90 -15.65 4.92 -16.03
CA PHE A 90 -15.86 4.02 -14.92
C PHE A 90 -17.31 3.54 -14.84
N GLY A 91 -18.26 4.48 -14.93
CA GLY A 91 -19.69 4.18 -14.86
C GLY A 91 -20.19 3.30 -15.99
N GLU A 92 -19.68 3.47 -17.19
CA GLU A 92 -19.97 2.58 -18.34
C GLU A 92 -19.41 1.17 -18.11
N LYS A 93 -18.15 1.08 -17.66
CA LYS A 93 -17.49 -0.20 -17.42
C LYS A 93 -18.21 -1.04 -16.36
N PHE A 94 -18.61 -0.42 -15.25
CA PHE A 94 -19.25 -1.10 -14.12
C PHE A 94 -20.78 -1.01 -14.12
N ARG A 95 -21.38 -0.41 -15.17
CA ARG A 95 -22.83 -0.23 -15.33
C ARG A 95 -23.47 0.53 -14.18
N VAL A 96 -22.75 1.54 -13.66
CA VAL A 96 -23.30 2.45 -12.66
C VAL A 96 -24.33 3.36 -13.34
N ASP A 97 -25.50 3.52 -12.72
CA ASP A 97 -26.54 4.43 -13.21
C ASP A 97 -25.97 5.87 -13.37
N SER A 98 -26.30 6.54 -14.47
CA SER A 98 -25.84 7.91 -14.74
C SER A 98 -26.26 8.89 -13.63
N ALA A 99 -27.42 8.68 -12.99
CA ALA A 99 -27.90 9.45 -11.86
C ALA A 99 -27.08 9.25 -10.57
N ARG A 100 -26.20 8.23 -10.53
CA ARG A 100 -25.31 7.92 -9.43
C ARG A 100 -23.82 8.11 -9.75
N ARG A 101 -23.54 8.92 -10.78
CA ARG A 101 -22.21 9.33 -11.19
C ARG A 101 -22.02 10.81 -10.82
N TYR A 102 -21.05 11.10 -9.96
CA TYR A 102 -20.87 12.42 -9.37
C TYR A 102 -19.50 12.99 -9.68
N THR A 103 -19.42 14.30 -9.94
CA THR A 103 -18.17 14.99 -10.27
C THR A 103 -17.92 16.19 -9.38
N GLY A 104 -16.68 16.73 -9.44
CA GLY A 104 -16.24 17.86 -8.63
C GLY A 104 -15.64 17.41 -7.29
N LEU A 105 -15.07 18.35 -6.56
CA LEU A 105 -14.44 18.09 -5.26
C LEU A 105 -15.44 17.61 -4.21
N SER A 106 -16.70 18.01 -4.31
CA SER A 106 -17.78 17.62 -3.38
C SER A 106 -18.62 16.42 -3.86
N GLY A 107 -18.31 15.84 -5.03
CA GLY A 107 -19.06 14.72 -5.61
C GLY A 107 -19.21 13.52 -4.66
N TYR A 108 -18.22 13.25 -3.82
CA TYR A 108 -18.27 12.18 -2.81
C TYR A 108 -19.41 12.37 -1.78
N ARG A 109 -19.81 13.62 -1.45
CA ARG A 109 -20.92 13.88 -0.51
C ARG A 109 -22.24 13.40 -1.11
N LYS A 110 -22.50 13.73 -2.39
CA LYS A 110 -23.69 13.26 -3.10
C LYS A 110 -23.73 11.73 -3.23
N LEU A 111 -22.56 11.10 -3.41
CA LEU A 111 -22.44 9.64 -3.40
C LEU A 111 -22.88 9.06 -2.06
N LEU A 112 -22.43 9.64 -0.94
CA LEU A 112 -22.78 9.20 0.41
C LEU A 112 -24.24 9.47 0.76
N ASP A 113 -24.84 10.60 0.33
CA ASP A 113 -26.25 10.90 0.47
C ASP A 113 -27.13 9.84 -0.23
N GLY A 114 -26.62 9.23 -1.27
CA GLY A 114 -27.28 8.15 -2.03
C GLY A 114 -27.31 6.79 -1.34
N LYS A 115 -26.82 6.69 -0.10
CA LYS A 115 -26.72 5.49 0.73
C LYS A 115 -26.02 4.32 0.03
N VAL A 116 -24.86 4.00 0.51
CA VAL A 116 -24.05 2.83 0.14
C VAL A 116 -23.68 2.08 1.42
N ASP A 117 -23.46 0.77 1.33
CA ASP A 117 -23.02 -0.01 2.47
C ASP A 117 -21.55 0.23 2.80
N ALA A 118 -20.75 0.46 1.76
CA ALA A 118 -19.32 0.71 1.90
C ALA A 118 -18.81 1.69 0.84
N VAL A 119 -17.73 2.42 1.17
CA VAL A 119 -16.98 3.26 0.26
C VAL A 119 -15.57 2.74 0.08
N VAL A 120 -15.08 2.80 -1.16
CA VAL A 120 -13.70 2.53 -1.55
C VAL A 120 -13.07 3.84 -1.98
N ILE A 121 -11.99 4.24 -1.31
CA ILE A 121 -11.35 5.54 -1.47
C ILE A 121 -9.98 5.36 -2.13
N GLU A 122 -9.85 5.81 -3.40
CA GLU A 122 -8.68 5.64 -4.27
C GLU A 122 -8.28 6.95 -4.96
N GLY A 123 -8.68 8.09 -4.39
CA GLY A 123 -8.31 9.42 -4.85
C GLY A 123 -6.88 9.82 -4.44
N PRO A 124 -6.47 11.09 -4.68
CA PRO A 124 -5.21 11.59 -4.15
C PRO A 124 -5.20 11.58 -2.60
N PRO A 125 -4.06 11.22 -1.97
CA PRO A 125 -3.97 11.05 -0.50
C PRO A 125 -4.37 12.26 0.35
N TYR A 126 -4.25 13.47 -0.20
CA TYR A 126 -4.72 14.67 0.47
C TYR A 126 -6.20 14.63 0.86
N PHE A 127 -7.04 14.01 0.02
CA PHE A 127 -8.49 13.92 0.26
C PHE A 127 -8.89 12.72 1.11
N HIS A 128 -8.00 11.77 1.35
CA HIS A 128 -8.31 10.55 2.08
C HIS A 128 -8.90 10.80 3.48
N PRO A 129 -8.36 11.71 4.31
CA PRO A 129 -8.91 11.97 5.65
C PRO A 129 -10.34 12.49 5.62
N GLU A 130 -10.64 13.44 4.71
CA GLU A 130 -11.98 14.01 4.56
C GLU A 130 -12.99 12.98 4.05
N HIS A 131 -12.61 12.22 3.01
CA HIS A 131 -13.48 11.19 2.44
C HIS A 131 -13.75 10.05 3.42
N ALA A 132 -12.74 9.63 4.19
CA ALA A 132 -12.87 8.57 5.18
C ALA A 132 -13.78 9.00 6.35
N ALA A 133 -13.59 10.22 6.87
CA ALA A 133 -14.44 10.76 7.92
C ALA A 133 -15.90 10.86 7.45
N ALA A 134 -16.15 11.40 6.27
CA ALA A 134 -17.49 11.49 5.71
C ALA A 134 -18.15 10.12 5.49
N GLY A 135 -17.38 9.11 5.03
CA GLY A 135 -17.87 7.73 4.90
C GLY A 135 -18.32 7.15 6.23
N VAL A 136 -17.50 7.29 7.28
CA VAL A 136 -17.84 6.85 8.65
C VAL A 136 -19.05 7.63 9.21
N ASP A 137 -19.13 8.93 8.94
CA ASP A 137 -20.26 9.75 9.40
C ASP A 137 -21.58 9.34 8.73
N ALA A 138 -21.54 9.02 7.45
CA ALA A 138 -22.67 8.50 6.69
C ALA A 138 -23.08 7.07 7.06
N GLY A 139 -22.33 6.38 7.93
CA GLY A 139 -22.60 5.00 8.34
C GLY A 139 -22.14 3.95 7.35
N ALA A 140 -21.21 4.28 6.44
CA ALA A 140 -20.63 3.34 5.49
C ALA A 140 -19.36 2.69 6.04
N HIS A 141 -19.13 1.42 5.69
CA HIS A 141 -17.83 0.77 5.86
C HIS A 141 -16.80 1.45 4.95
N VAL A 142 -15.52 1.49 5.35
CA VAL A 142 -14.48 2.21 4.62
C VAL A 142 -13.34 1.27 4.21
N PHE A 143 -13.04 1.21 2.92
CA PHE A 143 -11.82 0.65 2.37
C PHE A 143 -10.95 1.80 1.85
N LEU A 144 -9.81 2.04 2.49
CA LEU A 144 -8.96 3.20 2.24
C LEU A 144 -7.63 2.78 1.63
N ALA A 145 -7.26 3.38 0.49
CA ALA A 145 -5.93 3.19 -0.08
C ALA A 145 -4.82 3.78 0.82
N LYS A 146 -3.62 3.17 0.78
CA LYS A 146 -2.39 3.79 1.28
C LYS A 146 -1.92 4.88 0.27
N PRO A 147 -1.16 5.89 0.70
CA PRO A 147 -0.99 6.38 2.07
C PRO A 147 -2.30 6.98 2.59
N ILE A 148 -2.47 6.95 3.91
CA ILE A 148 -3.75 7.38 4.49
C ILE A 148 -3.94 8.89 4.53
N ALA A 149 -2.84 9.64 4.46
CA ALA A 149 -2.82 11.10 4.50
C ALA A 149 -1.47 11.64 3.99
N VAL A 150 -1.38 12.94 3.82
CA VAL A 150 -0.16 13.64 3.40
C VAL A 150 0.57 14.36 4.54
N ASP A 151 -0.09 14.53 5.69
CA ASP A 151 0.41 15.34 6.83
C ASP A 151 -0.06 14.78 8.19
N VAL A 152 0.45 15.37 9.27
CA VAL A 152 0.12 14.96 10.65
C VAL A 152 -1.36 15.14 10.96
N PRO A 153 -2.02 16.29 10.68
CA PRO A 153 -3.45 16.46 10.91
C PRO A 153 -4.31 15.43 10.18
N GLY A 154 -3.95 15.10 8.94
CA GLY A 154 -4.63 14.06 8.16
C GLY A 154 -4.49 12.67 8.79
N CYS A 155 -3.31 12.29 9.27
CA CYS A 155 -3.11 11.03 9.99
C CYS A 155 -3.96 10.95 11.25
N ARG A 156 -4.02 12.02 12.04
CA ARG A 156 -4.88 12.12 13.24
C ARG A 156 -6.36 11.98 12.89
N SER A 157 -6.79 12.60 11.79
CA SER A 157 -8.18 12.51 11.31
C SER A 157 -8.56 11.07 10.94
N VAL A 158 -7.67 10.35 10.21
CA VAL A 158 -7.92 8.93 9.87
C VAL A 158 -7.91 8.05 11.10
N GLU A 159 -7.02 8.29 12.06
CA GLU A 159 -7.00 7.57 13.34
C GLU A 159 -8.31 7.77 14.12
N ALA A 160 -8.81 9.01 14.19
CA ALA A 160 -10.09 9.32 14.83
C ALA A 160 -11.25 8.65 14.09
N SER A 161 -11.25 8.67 12.75
CA SER A 161 -12.26 7.99 11.93
C SER A 161 -12.27 6.48 12.14
N GLY A 162 -11.10 5.84 12.29
CA GLY A 162 -11.00 4.42 12.61
C GLY A 162 -11.59 4.07 13.97
N ARG A 163 -11.33 4.90 15.01
CA ARG A 163 -11.94 4.75 16.33
C ARG A 163 -13.46 4.93 16.28
N GLN A 164 -13.94 5.94 15.56
CA GLN A 164 -15.36 6.22 15.38
C GLN A 164 -16.06 5.08 14.62
N ALA A 165 -15.42 4.53 13.57
CA ALA A 165 -15.91 3.38 12.83
C ALA A 165 -16.11 2.17 13.76
N SER A 166 -15.14 1.87 14.63
CA SER A 166 -15.28 0.78 15.61
C SER A 166 -16.46 1.02 16.56
N ALA A 167 -16.64 2.25 17.07
CA ALA A 167 -17.75 2.61 17.94
C ALA A 167 -19.12 2.49 17.24
N LYS A 168 -19.18 2.81 15.95
CA LYS A 168 -20.38 2.68 15.11
C LYS A 168 -20.60 1.26 14.55
N LYS A 169 -19.74 0.29 14.88
CA LYS A 169 -19.74 -1.06 14.30
C LYS A 169 -19.60 -1.06 12.78
N LEU A 170 -18.66 -0.27 12.28
CA LEU A 170 -18.28 -0.20 10.89
C LEU A 170 -16.87 -0.77 10.70
N CYS A 171 -16.66 -1.48 9.61
CA CYS A 171 -15.34 -1.92 9.19
C CYS A 171 -14.59 -0.75 8.54
N PHE A 172 -13.35 -0.51 8.99
CA PHE A 172 -12.41 0.41 8.38
C PHE A 172 -11.11 -0.34 8.08
N LEU A 173 -10.81 -0.58 6.81
CA LEU A 173 -9.62 -1.31 6.40
C LEU A 173 -8.72 -0.41 5.55
N VAL A 174 -7.43 -0.39 5.88
CA VAL A 174 -6.39 0.29 5.06
C VAL A 174 -5.68 -0.74 4.18
N ASP A 175 -5.58 -0.46 2.86
CA ASP A 175 -5.05 -1.37 1.85
C ASP A 175 -3.51 -1.36 1.80
N PHE A 176 -2.86 -1.98 2.80
CA PHE A 176 -1.44 -2.33 2.73
C PHE A 176 -1.26 -3.78 2.26
N GLN A 177 -0.88 -3.98 1.00
CA GLN A 177 -0.78 -5.30 0.37
C GLN A 177 0.25 -6.20 1.07
N THR A 178 1.41 -5.65 1.44
CA THR A 178 2.50 -6.38 2.07
C THR A 178 2.07 -7.07 3.36
N ARG A 179 1.23 -6.40 4.17
CA ARG A 179 0.74 -6.90 5.46
C ARG A 179 -0.19 -8.11 5.36
N THR A 180 -0.69 -8.43 4.16
CA THR A 180 -1.53 -9.61 3.92
C THR A 180 -0.75 -10.79 3.38
N ASP A 181 0.52 -10.60 3.00
CA ASP A 181 1.31 -11.67 2.42
C ASP A 181 1.73 -12.71 3.49
N PRO A 182 1.50 -14.01 3.27
CA PRO A 182 1.78 -15.04 4.25
C PRO A 182 3.27 -15.16 4.62
N LEU A 183 4.18 -14.94 3.65
CA LEU A 183 5.63 -15.03 3.90
C LEU A 183 6.08 -13.86 4.77
N TYR A 184 5.62 -12.65 4.47
CA TYR A 184 5.89 -11.48 5.30
C TYR A 184 5.32 -11.64 6.71
N ARG A 185 4.06 -12.09 6.84
CA ARG A 185 3.44 -12.34 8.15
C ARG A 185 4.24 -13.34 8.98
N GLU A 186 4.68 -14.43 8.37
CA GLU A 186 5.49 -15.44 9.08
C GLU A 186 6.87 -14.90 9.45
N ALA A 187 7.56 -14.20 8.54
CA ALA A 187 8.85 -13.60 8.81
C ALA A 187 8.79 -12.58 9.95
N VAL A 188 7.84 -11.65 9.90
CA VAL A 188 7.65 -10.65 10.96
C VAL A 188 7.31 -11.29 12.30
N LYS A 189 6.39 -12.26 12.31
CA LYS A 189 6.03 -13.01 13.52
C LYS A 189 7.25 -13.68 14.15
N ARG A 190 8.12 -14.33 13.35
CA ARG A 190 9.34 -14.96 13.80
C ARG A 190 10.31 -13.97 14.42
N VAL A 191 10.50 -12.82 13.76
CA VAL A 191 11.36 -11.76 14.28
C VAL A 191 10.84 -11.23 15.61
N GLN A 192 9.54 -10.96 15.71
CA GLN A 192 8.90 -10.50 16.95
C GLN A 192 8.94 -11.56 18.08
N ASN A 193 9.01 -12.84 17.73
CA ASN A 193 9.22 -13.94 18.68
C ASN A 193 10.70 -14.14 19.06
N GLY A 194 11.64 -13.37 18.49
CA GLY A 194 13.05 -13.38 18.86
C GLY A 194 13.97 -14.24 17.99
N ASP A 195 13.52 -14.76 16.84
CA ASP A 195 14.30 -15.68 15.99
C ASP A 195 15.62 -15.08 15.47
N ILE A 196 15.75 -13.74 15.42
CA ILE A 196 17.00 -13.05 15.05
C ILE A 196 17.71 -12.41 16.25
N GLY A 197 17.20 -12.62 17.48
CA GLY A 197 17.68 -11.94 18.67
C GLY A 197 17.39 -10.44 18.67
N ARG A 198 18.09 -9.69 19.53
CA ARG A 198 17.93 -8.21 19.59
C ARG A 198 18.37 -7.58 18.27
N ILE A 199 17.49 -6.79 17.66
CA ILE A 199 17.80 -6.03 16.45
C ILE A 199 18.78 -4.90 16.80
N ILE A 200 19.81 -4.71 15.97
CA ILE A 200 20.85 -3.69 16.12
C ILE A 200 20.63 -2.56 15.15
N CYS A 201 20.41 -2.89 13.88
CA CYS A 201 20.20 -1.92 12.82
C CYS A 201 19.45 -2.55 11.65
N GLY A 202 19.14 -1.75 10.66
CA GLY A 202 18.51 -2.21 9.43
C GLY A 202 18.64 -1.23 8.27
N GLU A 203 18.14 -1.66 7.13
CA GLU A 203 18.04 -0.86 5.93
C GLU A 203 16.67 -1.07 5.27
N ALA A 204 16.16 -0.01 4.64
CA ALA A 204 14.99 -0.06 3.79
C ALA A 204 15.29 0.71 2.51
N THR A 205 14.90 0.20 1.36
CA THR A 205 15.11 0.90 0.09
C THR A 205 13.85 0.89 -0.76
N TYR A 206 13.74 1.92 -1.58
CA TYR A 206 12.73 1.99 -2.63
C TYR A 206 13.39 2.53 -3.90
N ILE A 207 14.00 1.67 -4.66
CA ILE A 207 14.72 2.00 -5.89
C ILE A 207 13.88 1.55 -7.08
N THR A 208 13.34 2.50 -7.84
CA THR A 208 12.53 2.22 -9.03
C THR A 208 12.78 3.24 -10.12
N GLY A 209 12.30 2.91 -11.34
CA GLY A 209 12.18 3.86 -12.43
C GLY A 209 11.03 4.86 -12.23
N GLU A 210 10.63 5.55 -13.30
CA GLU A 210 9.60 6.58 -13.26
C GLU A 210 8.20 6.01 -12.99
N GLY A 211 7.62 6.31 -11.80
CA GLY A 211 6.31 5.84 -11.41
C GLY A 211 5.12 6.61 -11.99
N PHE A 212 5.30 7.89 -12.35
CA PHE A 212 4.22 8.81 -12.74
C PHE A 212 4.34 9.35 -14.17
N GLY A 213 4.92 8.60 -15.10
CA GLY A 213 5.23 9.03 -16.46
C GLY A 213 4.05 9.64 -17.23
N ARG A 214 2.82 9.08 -17.08
CA ARG A 214 1.59 9.66 -17.69
C ARG A 214 1.25 11.02 -17.09
N GLN A 215 1.47 11.22 -15.81
CA GLN A 215 1.18 12.48 -15.12
C GLN A 215 2.15 13.59 -15.54
N VAL A 216 3.38 13.21 -15.93
CA VAL A 216 4.35 14.16 -16.50
C VAL A 216 3.82 14.79 -17.78
N SER A 217 3.22 14.03 -18.68
CA SER A 217 2.64 14.55 -19.92
C SER A 217 1.45 15.47 -19.67
N ASP A 218 0.57 15.12 -18.71
CA ASP A 218 -0.56 15.95 -18.32
C ASP A 218 -0.10 17.31 -17.80
N LEU A 219 0.90 17.31 -16.90
CA LEU A 219 1.41 18.54 -16.29
C LEU A 219 2.24 19.40 -17.25
N ARG A 220 2.98 18.78 -18.17
CA ARG A 220 3.84 19.48 -19.14
C ARG A 220 3.05 20.39 -20.07
N ALA A 221 1.81 20.04 -20.41
CA ALA A 221 0.99 20.81 -21.33
C ALA A 221 0.61 22.20 -20.75
N ASP A 222 0.37 22.29 -19.44
CA ASP A 222 0.19 23.54 -18.69
C ASP A 222 0.40 23.30 -17.19
N PRO A 223 1.61 23.61 -16.65
CA PRO A 223 1.94 23.39 -15.24
C PRO A 223 1.17 24.29 -14.27
N THR A 224 0.54 25.35 -14.75
CA THR A 224 -0.19 26.32 -13.94
C THR A 224 -1.67 26.01 -13.81
N ASN A 225 -2.20 25.20 -14.71
CA ASN A 225 -3.61 24.82 -14.72
C ASN A 225 -3.95 23.89 -13.53
N PRO A 226 -4.90 24.28 -12.65
CA PRO A 226 -5.20 23.52 -11.45
C PRO A 226 -5.78 22.13 -11.75
N GLU A 227 -6.57 21.95 -12.82
CA GLU A 227 -7.09 20.63 -13.20
C GLU A 227 -5.98 19.69 -13.70
N ARG A 228 -4.98 20.20 -14.43
CA ARG A 228 -3.81 19.41 -14.84
C ARG A 228 -2.95 19.02 -13.66
N ARG A 229 -2.77 19.94 -12.70
CA ARG A 229 -2.07 19.63 -11.44
C ARG A 229 -2.82 18.56 -10.65
N LEU A 230 -4.14 18.67 -10.53
CA LEU A 230 -4.94 17.62 -9.86
C LEU A 230 -4.89 16.29 -10.62
N ARG A 231 -4.86 16.28 -11.96
CA ARG A 231 -4.70 15.08 -12.77
C ARG A 231 -3.30 14.44 -12.57
N ALA A 232 -2.29 15.29 -12.36
CA ALA A 232 -0.90 14.91 -12.10
C ALA A 232 -0.55 14.93 -10.60
N TRP A 233 -1.51 14.60 -9.75
CA TRP A 233 -1.43 14.70 -8.29
C TRP A 233 -0.18 14.05 -7.66
N GLY A 234 0.35 12.98 -8.26
CA GLY A 234 1.56 12.30 -7.79
C GLY A 234 2.85 13.12 -7.93
N LEU A 235 2.81 14.22 -8.70
CA LEU A 235 3.91 15.16 -8.86
C LEU A 235 3.74 16.44 -8.01
N ASP A 236 2.63 16.56 -7.27
CA ASP A 236 2.32 17.65 -6.36
C ASP A 236 2.47 17.16 -4.90
N ARG A 237 3.42 17.74 -4.19
CA ARG A 237 3.75 17.35 -2.80
C ARG A 237 2.56 17.47 -1.86
N ALA A 238 1.75 18.51 -2.01
CA ALA A 238 0.62 18.72 -1.12
C ALA A 238 -0.52 17.73 -1.39
N LEU A 239 -0.67 17.22 -2.63
CA LEU A 239 -1.67 16.23 -2.98
C LEU A 239 -1.23 14.79 -2.70
N SER A 240 0.08 14.49 -2.85
CA SER A 240 0.63 13.13 -2.73
C SER A 240 1.31 12.84 -1.40
N GLY A 241 1.82 13.86 -0.71
CA GLY A 241 2.71 13.73 0.44
C GLY A 241 4.18 13.53 0.04
N ASP A 242 4.51 13.74 -1.24
CA ASP A 242 5.79 13.41 -1.86
C ASP A 242 6.01 11.90 -2.04
N VAL A 243 7.01 11.53 -2.84
CA VAL A 243 7.29 10.11 -3.16
C VAL A 243 7.64 9.29 -1.92
N ILE A 244 8.27 9.91 -0.91
CA ILE A 244 8.59 9.23 0.34
C ILE A 244 7.33 8.74 1.08
N THR A 245 6.23 9.49 1.01
CA THR A 245 4.94 9.10 1.63
C THR A 245 4.09 8.29 0.66
N GLU A 246 4.01 8.69 -0.62
CA GLU A 246 3.11 8.06 -1.57
C GLU A 246 3.57 6.66 -1.98
N GLN A 247 4.83 6.49 -2.37
CA GLN A 247 5.35 5.20 -2.84
C GLN A 247 6.26 4.52 -1.83
N ASN A 248 7.21 5.25 -1.28
CA ASN A 248 8.26 4.64 -0.46
C ASN A 248 7.76 4.12 0.89
N ILE A 249 6.54 4.49 1.27
CA ILE A 249 5.88 3.97 2.47
C ILE A 249 5.85 2.42 2.50
N HIS A 250 5.86 1.73 1.35
CA HIS A 250 5.88 0.27 1.33
C HIS A 250 7.10 -0.33 2.02
N ALA A 251 8.29 0.26 1.84
CA ALA A 251 9.51 -0.20 2.51
C ALA A 251 9.54 0.24 3.99
N VAL A 252 9.16 1.50 4.26
CA VAL A 252 9.10 2.06 5.61
C VAL A 252 8.06 1.34 6.47
N ASP A 253 6.92 0.94 5.88
CA ASP A 253 5.88 0.18 6.56
C ASP A 253 6.40 -1.18 7.07
N VAL A 254 7.20 -1.89 6.27
CA VAL A 254 7.80 -3.16 6.70
C VAL A 254 8.76 -2.95 7.86
N ALA A 255 9.57 -1.89 7.83
CA ALA A 255 10.48 -1.55 8.92
C ALA A 255 9.73 -1.32 10.24
N THR A 256 8.69 -0.46 10.21
CA THR A 256 7.88 -0.18 11.41
C THR A 256 7.10 -1.40 11.88
N TRP A 257 6.72 -2.29 10.98
CA TRP A 257 6.02 -3.53 11.30
C TRP A 257 6.94 -4.56 11.98
N ILE A 258 8.15 -4.75 11.45
CA ILE A 258 9.16 -5.65 12.05
C ILE A 258 9.52 -5.18 13.46
N LEU A 259 9.79 -3.87 13.63
CA LEU A 259 10.20 -3.27 14.90
C LEU A 259 9.04 -3.09 15.89
N ASP A 260 7.80 -3.14 15.40
CA ASP A 260 6.57 -2.80 16.12
C ASP A 260 6.67 -1.49 16.93
N ALA A 261 7.38 -0.52 16.38
CA ALA A 261 7.69 0.75 17.02
C ALA A 261 7.63 1.91 16.02
N GLN A 262 7.49 3.13 16.56
CA GLN A 262 7.73 4.38 15.85
C GLN A 262 9.18 4.86 16.10
N PRO A 263 9.80 5.59 15.16
CA PRO A 263 11.11 6.19 15.41
C PRO A 263 11.03 7.31 16.46
N VAL A 264 12.13 7.52 17.16
CA VAL A 264 12.31 8.62 18.14
C VAL A 264 12.63 9.93 17.42
N HIS A 265 13.51 9.85 16.40
CA HIS A 265 13.87 10.96 15.55
C HIS A 265 14.37 10.47 14.19
N ALA A 266 14.52 11.40 13.25
CA ALA A 266 15.13 11.15 11.95
C ALA A 266 16.01 12.33 11.51
N TYR A 267 17.06 11.99 10.76
CA TYR A 267 17.88 12.92 9.98
C TYR A 267 17.82 12.52 8.52
N GLY A 268 17.74 13.48 7.60
CA GLY A 268 17.64 13.12 6.19
C GLY A 268 18.00 14.25 5.25
N ASP A 269 18.17 13.87 4.00
CA ASP A 269 18.42 14.74 2.86
C ASP A 269 17.82 14.11 1.60
N GLY A 270 17.84 14.84 0.50
CA GLY A 270 17.32 14.41 -0.78
C GLY A 270 17.21 15.55 -1.77
N GLY A 271 16.42 15.37 -2.80
CA GLY A 271 16.25 16.47 -3.75
C GLY A 271 15.59 16.08 -5.07
N ARG A 272 15.81 16.97 -6.03
CA ARG A 272 15.33 16.86 -7.41
C ARG A 272 16.53 16.77 -8.33
N GLY A 273 17.06 15.56 -8.51
CA GLY A 273 18.23 15.30 -9.36
C GLY A 273 17.91 15.32 -10.85
N ALA A 274 16.74 14.80 -11.23
CA ALA A 274 16.31 14.69 -12.61
C ALA A 274 14.87 15.18 -12.86
N ARG A 275 14.02 15.22 -11.84
CA ARG A 275 12.63 15.67 -11.98
C ARG A 275 12.54 17.16 -12.27
N THR A 276 11.93 17.53 -13.40
CA THR A 276 11.81 18.92 -13.87
C THR A 276 10.41 19.50 -13.69
N LEU A 277 9.38 18.65 -13.50
CA LEU A 277 7.98 19.04 -13.35
C LEU A 277 7.42 18.64 -11.98
N GLY A 278 6.47 19.43 -11.49
CA GLY A 278 5.93 19.28 -10.14
C GLY A 278 6.89 19.81 -9.08
N ASP A 279 6.60 19.55 -7.82
CA ASP A 279 7.40 19.96 -6.67
C ASP A 279 7.85 18.79 -5.77
N CYS A 280 7.46 17.56 -6.10
CA CYS A 280 7.98 16.36 -5.44
C CYS A 280 9.47 16.14 -5.73
N TRP A 281 10.18 15.64 -4.75
CA TRP A 281 11.55 15.19 -4.92
C TRP A 281 11.57 13.83 -5.67
N ASP A 282 12.76 13.44 -6.16
CA ASP A 282 12.94 12.17 -6.88
C ASP A 282 13.86 11.19 -6.14
N HIS A 283 14.49 11.63 -5.05
CA HIS A 283 15.30 10.77 -4.20
C HIS A 283 15.34 11.29 -2.76
N PHE A 284 15.45 10.35 -1.83
CA PHE A 284 15.59 10.60 -0.39
C PHE A 284 16.66 9.69 0.19
N SER A 285 17.38 10.20 1.20
CA SER A 285 18.24 9.43 2.07
C SER A 285 17.95 9.85 3.52
N VAL A 286 17.47 8.91 4.34
CA VAL A 286 17.01 9.19 5.71
C VAL A 286 17.59 8.15 6.66
N ILE A 287 18.01 8.59 7.84
CA ILE A 287 18.36 7.74 8.97
C ILE A 287 17.28 7.90 10.03
N TYR A 288 16.59 6.84 10.35
CA TYR A 288 15.63 6.78 11.44
C TYR A 288 16.28 6.13 12.66
N THR A 289 16.13 6.73 13.83
CA THR A 289 16.51 6.16 15.12
C THR A 289 15.24 5.67 15.83
N PHE A 290 15.18 4.37 16.08
CA PHE A 290 14.10 3.73 16.81
C PHE A 290 14.49 3.50 18.27
N PRO A 291 13.53 3.18 19.19
CA PRO A 291 13.83 2.86 20.58
C PRO A 291 14.93 1.80 20.71
N GLY A 292 15.82 1.96 21.70
CA GLY A 292 16.96 1.07 21.92
C GLY A 292 18.12 1.31 20.95
N ASP A 293 18.20 2.53 20.41
CA ASP A 293 19.26 2.99 19.48
C ASP A 293 19.35 2.17 18.19
N VAL A 294 18.22 1.57 17.77
CA VAL A 294 18.17 0.83 16.51
C VAL A 294 18.13 1.84 15.34
N LEU A 295 19.18 1.81 14.53
CA LEU A 295 19.29 2.65 13.35
C LEU A 295 18.73 1.93 12.12
N VAL A 296 17.83 2.60 11.38
CA VAL A 296 17.35 2.15 10.08
C VAL A 296 17.68 3.19 9.03
N THR A 297 18.53 2.83 8.09
CA THR A 297 18.83 3.68 6.93
C THR A 297 17.78 3.45 5.85
N PHE A 298 17.30 4.55 5.28
CA PHE A 298 16.35 4.52 4.17
C PHE A 298 16.95 5.25 2.97
N CYS A 299 16.87 4.64 1.78
CA CYS A 299 17.31 5.25 0.53
C CYS A 299 16.27 5.01 -0.56
N SER A 300 15.98 6.04 -1.35
CA SER A 300 15.07 5.92 -2.49
C SER A 300 15.52 6.68 -3.72
N LYS A 301 15.12 6.15 -4.88
CA LYS A 301 15.24 6.77 -6.20
C LYS A 301 13.97 6.42 -6.99
N GLN A 302 13.39 7.40 -7.69
CA GLN A 302 12.16 7.22 -8.46
C GLN A 302 12.28 7.62 -9.93
N LEU A 303 13.46 7.86 -10.42
CA LEU A 303 13.74 8.23 -11.81
C LEU A 303 14.94 7.46 -12.36
N GLY A 304 15.01 7.38 -13.69
CA GLY A 304 16.10 6.71 -14.41
C GLY A 304 15.86 5.22 -14.53
N GLU A 305 16.76 4.59 -15.28
CA GLU A 305 16.76 3.15 -15.55
C GLU A 305 17.76 2.43 -14.65
N GLY A 306 17.78 1.12 -14.74
CA GLY A 306 18.75 0.26 -14.10
C GLY A 306 18.14 -0.71 -13.13
N TRP A 307 18.77 -0.88 -11.99
CA TRP A 307 18.35 -1.83 -10.99
C TRP A 307 17.19 -1.29 -10.15
N ASP A 308 16.10 -2.05 -10.03
CA ASP A 308 14.94 -1.78 -9.21
C ASP A 308 14.91 -2.75 -8.03
N ASP A 309 14.67 -2.22 -6.82
CA ASP A 309 14.46 -3.04 -5.63
C ASP A 309 13.69 -2.28 -4.56
N ILE A 310 12.77 -2.98 -3.91
CA ILE A 310 12.03 -2.48 -2.75
C ILE A 310 12.26 -3.49 -1.64
N LEU A 311 13.15 -3.17 -0.70
CA LEU A 311 13.54 -4.10 0.35
C LEU A 311 13.39 -3.49 1.74
N CYS A 312 13.31 -4.39 2.71
CA CYS A 312 13.58 -4.09 4.12
C CYS A 312 14.38 -5.25 4.71
N ARG A 313 15.54 -4.94 5.30
CA ARG A 313 16.43 -5.89 5.96
C ARG A 313 16.75 -5.42 7.36
N MET A 314 16.61 -6.33 8.35
CA MET A 314 16.95 -6.03 9.74
C MET A 314 18.00 -7.02 10.25
N TYR A 315 19.01 -6.48 10.91
CA TYR A 315 20.14 -7.21 11.45
C TYR A 315 20.02 -7.36 12.95
N GLY A 316 19.83 -8.58 13.42
CA GLY A 316 19.82 -8.95 14.82
C GLY A 316 21.11 -9.65 15.24
N VAL A 317 21.31 -9.83 16.54
CA VAL A 317 22.51 -10.51 17.11
C VAL A 317 22.58 -12.00 16.78
N GLU A 318 21.48 -12.63 16.43
CA GLU A 318 21.40 -14.07 16.15
C GLU A 318 20.97 -14.38 14.70
N GLY A 319 20.58 -13.37 13.93
CA GLY A 319 20.17 -13.56 12.55
C GLY A 319 19.80 -12.26 11.84
N THR A 320 19.38 -12.41 10.60
CA THR A 320 18.98 -11.31 9.70
C THR A 320 17.69 -11.70 9.01
N VAL A 321 16.68 -10.85 9.06
CA VAL A 321 15.50 -10.95 8.20
C VAL A 321 15.72 -10.10 6.95
N ASP A 322 15.41 -10.67 5.80
CA ASP A 322 15.57 -10.06 4.48
C ASP A 322 14.27 -10.18 3.70
N THR A 323 13.73 -9.06 3.26
CA THR A 323 12.43 -9.03 2.57
C THR A 323 12.52 -8.15 1.33
N HIS A 324 12.06 -8.67 0.19
CA HIS A 324 11.99 -7.95 -1.08
C HIS A 324 10.55 -7.96 -1.61
N TYR A 325 10.08 -6.81 -2.09
CA TYR A 325 8.73 -6.69 -2.63
C TYR A 325 8.61 -7.51 -3.92
N SER A 326 7.71 -8.47 -3.92
CA SER A 326 7.52 -9.44 -5.01
C SER A 326 8.71 -10.36 -5.31
N GLU A 327 9.69 -10.43 -4.42
CA GLU A 327 10.85 -11.32 -4.48
C GLU A 327 10.99 -12.10 -3.15
N ASP A 328 12.22 -12.48 -2.78
CA ASP A 328 12.47 -13.37 -1.66
C ASP A 328 12.18 -12.72 -0.29
N VAL A 329 11.58 -13.51 0.60
CA VAL A 329 11.38 -13.22 2.02
C VAL A 329 12.03 -14.36 2.80
N SER A 330 13.04 -14.08 3.63
CA SER A 330 13.78 -15.11 4.36
C SER A 330 14.36 -14.62 5.68
N ILE A 331 14.73 -15.55 6.55
CA ILE A 331 15.56 -15.28 7.74
C ILE A 331 16.80 -16.18 7.65
N ARG A 332 17.97 -15.57 7.84
CA ARG A 332 19.27 -16.27 7.94
C ARG A 332 19.84 -16.09 9.33
N GLY A 333 20.48 -17.09 9.87
CA GLY A 333 21.11 -17.05 11.19
C GLY A 333 20.87 -18.31 11.98
N LYS A 334 20.79 -18.18 13.32
CA LYS A 334 20.66 -19.29 14.25
C LYS A 334 19.33 -20.04 14.10
N THR A 335 18.24 -19.30 13.85
CA THR A 335 16.89 -19.84 13.62
C THR A 335 16.42 -19.47 12.21
N PRO A 336 16.85 -20.23 11.17
CA PRO A 336 16.58 -19.84 9.80
C PRO A 336 15.13 -20.09 9.38
N PHE A 337 14.64 -19.25 8.46
CA PHE A 337 13.39 -19.44 7.74
C PHE A 337 13.68 -19.31 6.25
N ALA A 338 13.53 -20.40 5.52
CA ALA A 338 13.81 -20.44 4.08
C ALA A 338 12.87 -19.51 3.29
N GLY A 339 11.64 -19.33 3.78
CA GLY A 339 10.67 -18.43 3.18
C GLY A 339 10.35 -18.78 1.74
N GLY A 340 10.52 -17.82 0.83
CA GLY A 340 10.28 -17.97 -0.60
C GLY A 340 9.92 -16.65 -1.29
N LYS A 341 9.49 -16.72 -2.55
CA LYS A 341 9.10 -15.55 -3.33
C LYS A 341 7.67 -15.09 -3.04
N ALA A 342 7.51 -13.84 -2.64
CA ALA A 342 6.24 -13.15 -2.49
C ALA A 342 5.72 -12.69 -3.88
N THR A 343 5.40 -13.65 -4.75
CA THR A 343 5.05 -13.37 -6.15
C THR A 343 3.78 -12.56 -6.30
N ASN A 344 3.80 -11.57 -7.21
CA ASN A 344 2.65 -10.72 -7.53
C ASN A 344 1.99 -10.10 -6.29
N LEU A 345 2.81 -9.68 -5.32
CA LEU A 345 2.38 -9.17 -4.01
C LEU A 345 1.34 -8.05 -4.14
N TYR A 346 1.53 -7.13 -5.09
CA TYR A 346 0.61 -6.01 -5.34
C TYR A 346 -0.83 -6.47 -5.61
N ALA A 347 -1.03 -7.40 -6.55
CA ALA A 347 -2.37 -7.87 -6.88
C ALA A 347 -2.92 -8.86 -5.85
N ASN A 348 -2.09 -9.82 -5.41
CA ASN A 348 -2.51 -10.82 -4.43
C ASN A 348 -2.86 -10.19 -3.08
N GLY A 349 -2.10 -9.16 -2.67
CA GLY A 349 -2.36 -8.43 -1.45
C GLY A 349 -3.69 -7.67 -1.49
N ALA A 350 -3.99 -7.00 -2.60
CA ALA A 350 -5.27 -6.33 -2.78
C ALA A 350 -6.46 -7.32 -2.76
N VAL A 351 -6.33 -8.47 -3.42
CA VAL A 351 -7.35 -9.54 -3.38
C VAL A 351 -7.60 -10.02 -1.94
N ARG A 352 -6.53 -10.21 -1.15
CA ARG A 352 -6.66 -10.62 0.26
C ARG A 352 -7.31 -9.53 1.12
N ASN A 353 -6.91 -8.26 0.96
CA ASN A 353 -7.53 -7.14 1.68
C ASN A 353 -9.03 -7.01 1.35
N ILE A 354 -9.43 -7.20 0.09
CA ILE A 354 -10.83 -7.20 -0.32
C ILE A 354 -11.60 -8.36 0.33
N ALA A 355 -11.01 -9.55 0.39
CA ALA A 355 -11.61 -10.69 1.07
C ALA A 355 -11.69 -10.47 2.59
N ASP A 356 -10.64 -9.92 3.22
CA ASP A 356 -10.64 -9.56 4.64
C ASP A 356 -11.70 -8.50 4.96
N PHE A 357 -11.87 -7.50 4.09
CA PHE A 357 -12.91 -6.48 4.23
C PHE A 357 -14.32 -7.10 4.21
N TYR A 358 -14.59 -7.99 3.26
CA TYR A 358 -15.85 -8.74 3.20
C TYR A 358 -16.08 -9.58 4.46
N ASN A 359 -15.07 -10.35 4.85
CA ASN A 359 -15.16 -11.23 6.02
C ASN A 359 -15.34 -10.45 7.32
N ASN A 360 -14.74 -9.27 7.45
CA ASN A 360 -14.90 -8.41 8.63
C ASN A 360 -16.31 -7.84 8.71
N ILE A 361 -16.85 -7.35 7.59
CA ILE A 361 -18.23 -6.83 7.53
C ILE A 361 -19.23 -7.92 7.86
N THR A 362 -19.16 -9.07 7.18
CA THR A 362 -20.15 -10.14 7.31
C THR A 362 -20.08 -10.88 8.64
N ALA A 363 -18.90 -10.92 9.26
CA ALA A 363 -18.70 -11.52 10.58
C ALA A 363 -18.84 -10.52 11.74
N GLY A 364 -19.12 -9.25 11.47
CA GLY A 364 -19.25 -8.22 12.51
C GLY A 364 -17.95 -7.92 13.26
N ARG A 365 -16.80 -8.03 12.61
CA ARG A 365 -15.47 -7.74 13.20
C ARG A 365 -15.06 -6.30 12.89
N PHE A 366 -15.20 -5.42 13.88
CA PHE A 366 -15.01 -3.98 13.72
C PHE A 366 -13.89 -3.41 14.62
N ALA A 367 -12.89 -4.21 14.96
CA ALA A 367 -11.70 -3.75 15.70
C ALA A 367 -10.80 -2.82 14.87
N ASN A 368 -10.88 -2.92 13.53
CA ASN A 368 -10.18 -2.05 12.58
C ASN A 368 -8.66 -2.01 12.78
N GLU A 369 -8.08 -3.20 13.02
CA GLU A 369 -6.68 -3.41 13.41
C GLU A 369 -5.66 -2.90 12.39
N THR A 370 -6.07 -2.63 11.14
CA THR A 370 -5.19 -2.08 10.12
C THR A 370 -4.90 -0.58 10.31
N VAL A 371 -5.76 0.16 11.05
CA VAL A 371 -5.64 1.62 11.17
C VAL A 371 -4.42 2.06 12.00
N PRO A 372 -4.21 1.60 13.25
CA PRO A 372 -3.10 2.08 14.06
C PRO A 372 -1.71 1.86 13.41
N PRO A 373 -1.38 0.66 12.87
CA PRO A 373 -0.09 0.47 12.21
C PRO A 373 0.06 1.30 10.93
N SER A 374 -1.03 1.57 10.20
CA SER A 374 -1.00 2.43 9.01
C SER A 374 -0.72 3.89 9.38
N VAL A 375 -1.30 4.37 10.48
CA VAL A 375 -1.00 5.71 11.03
C VAL A 375 0.48 5.83 11.40
N ARG A 376 1.02 4.85 12.12
CA ARG A 376 2.43 4.81 12.50
C ARG A 376 3.36 4.86 11.28
N SER A 377 3.12 4.02 10.28
CA SER A 377 3.94 3.97 9.08
C SER A 377 3.86 5.27 8.28
N ASN A 378 2.68 5.85 8.16
CA ASN A 378 2.49 7.11 7.44
C ASN A 378 3.19 8.28 8.17
N LEU A 379 3.05 8.38 9.49
CA LEU A 379 3.76 9.38 10.29
C LEU A 379 5.28 9.20 10.23
N THR A 380 5.78 7.96 10.14
CA THR A 380 7.21 7.68 9.96
C THR A 380 7.73 8.25 8.64
N THR A 381 6.98 8.14 7.54
CA THR A 381 7.37 8.76 6.27
C THR A 381 7.31 10.29 6.33
N ILE A 382 6.35 10.86 7.04
CA ILE A 382 6.23 12.31 7.24
C ILE A 382 7.42 12.82 8.07
N LEU A 383 7.85 12.09 9.11
CA LEU A 383 9.04 12.43 9.90
C LEU A 383 10.29 12.49 9.02
N GLY A 384 10.51 11.45 8.20
CA GLY A 384 11.65 11.42 7.27
C GLY A 384 11.60 12.53 6.23
N ARG A 385 10.43 12.82 5.69
CA ARG A 385 10.21 13.95 4.78
C ARG A 385 10.54 15.27 5.46
N THR A 386 10.03 15.51 6.66
CA THR A 386 10.24 16.74 7.42
C THR A 386 11.72 16.93 7.72
N ALA A 387 12.42 15.89 8.19
CA ALA A 387 13.86 15.94 8.44
C ALA A 387 14.65 16.27 7.18
N ALA A 388 14.33 15.62 6.05
CA ALA A 388 15.00 15.84 4.77
C ALA A 388 14.79 17.25 4.23
N TYR A 389 13.55 17.77 4.23
CA TYR A 389 13.27 19.13 3.75
C TYR A 389 13.87 20.24 4.63
N HIS A 390 14.08 19.96 5.93
CA HIS A 390 14.73 20.89 6.86
C HIS A 390 16.25 20.70 6.94
N HIS A 391 16.82 19.66 6.33
CA HIS A 391 18.24 19.31 6.38
C HIS A 391 18.78 19.24 7.81
N ARG A 392 18.02 18.68 8.75
CA ARG A 392 18.36 18.57 10.17
C ARG A 392 17.71 17.37 10.84
N ASP A 393 18.17 17.10 12.06
CA ASP A 393 17.51 16.18 12.95
C ASP A 393 16.15 16.72 13.39
N VAL A 394 15.12 15.86 13.34
CA VAL A 394 13.74 16.15 13.77
C VAL A 394 13.26 15.03 14.65
N THR A 395 12.80 15.36 15.85
CA THR A 395 12.20 14.36 16.74
C THR A 395 10.74 14.09 16.38
N TRP A 396 10.27 12.90 16.74
CA TRP A 396 8.85 12.52 16.60
C TRP A 396 7.92 13.53 17.29
N ASP A 397 8.25 13.89 18.54
CA ASP A 397 7.44 14.84 19.32
C ASP A 397 7.43 16.25 18.72
N GLU A 398 8.57 16.71 18.18
CA GLU A 398 8.66 17.99 17.47
C GLU A 398 7.73 17.99 16.25
N MET A 399 7.80 16.97 15.40
CA MET A 399 6.91 16.82 14.24
C MET A 399 5.44 16.79 14.65
N MET A 400 5.10 15.97 15.64
CA MET A 400 3.72 15.85 16.13
C MET A 400 3.21 17.15 16.75
N LYS A 401 4.06 17.93 17.41
CA LYS A 401 3.72 19.24 18.00
C LYS A 401 3.60 20.33 16.94
N ALA A 402 4.44 20.29 15.91
CA ALA A 402 4.38 21.25 14.81
C ALA A 402 3.06 21.16 14.04
N ASP A 403 2.49 19.97 13.95
CA ASP A 403 1.19 19.69 13.32
C ASP A 403 1.08 20.33 11.92
N GLU A 404 2.20 20.30 11.16
CA GLU A 404 2.30 20.93 9.85
C GLU A 404 1.25 20.39 8.89
N ARG A 405 0.53 21.30 8.24
CA ARG A 405 -0.47 20.97 7.23
C ARG A 405 0.06 21.28 5.83
N LEU A 406 -0.06 20.33 4.93
CA LEU A 406 0.14 20.56 3.50
C LEU A 406 -1.15 21.08 2.88
N VAL A 407 -1.09 22.22 2.21
CA VAL A 407 -2.25 22.88 1.58
C VAL A 407 -2.03 22.94 0.07
N PRO A 408 -2.74 22.13 -0.72
CA PRO A 408 -2.67 22.19 -2.18
C PRO A 408 -3.40 23.45 -2.70
N LYS A 409 -2.96 23.92 -3.85
CA LYS A 409 -3.64 25.02 -4.55
C LYS A 409 -4.85 24.45 -5.31
N LEU A 410 -6.03 24.63 -4.74
CA LEU A 410 -7.29 24.12 -5.27
C LEU A 410 -8.16 25.24 -5.89
N GLU A 411 -7.71 26.49 -5.90
CA GLU A 411 -8.43 27.62 -6.47
C GLU A 411 -8.68 27.39 -7.96
N GLY A 412 -9.91 27.64 -8.40
CA GLY A 412 -10.33 27.43 -9.79
C GLY A 412 -10.82 26.00 -10.10
N LEU A 413 -10.77 25.07 -9.14
CA LEU A 413 -11.39 23.76 -9.29
C LEU A 413 -12.89 23.82 -8.98
N LYS A 414 -13.68 22.93 -9.62
CA LYS A 414 -15.12 22.79 -9.40
C LYS A 414 -15.39 22.19 -8.03
N ALA A 415 -16.32 22.77 -7.30
CA ALA A 415 -16.78 22.27 -6.00
C ALA A 415 -17.46 20.90 -6.11
#